data_a410e45781c3dfb14ef328061aea68f4
#
_entry.id   a410e45781c3dfb14ef328061aea68f4
#
_cell.length_a   1.000
_cell.length_b   1.000
_cell.length_c   1.000
_cell.angle_alpha   90.00
_cell.angle_beta   90.00
_cell.angle_gamma   90.00
#
_symmetry.space_group_name_H-M   'P 1'
#
loop_
_entity.id
_entity.type
_entity.pdbx_description
1 polymer ?
#
loop_
_entity_poly.entity_id
_entity_poly.type
_entity_poly.pdbx_seq_one_letter_code
_entity_poly.pdbx_strand_id
1 'polypeptide(L)'
;MTGRQALSLGHKGARVTNSTANGVNAVVILVVEDELFLRVDITGCLREAGYVVVEAASGEEAMAVCQSNSSIDMVFTDITLMGSLNGWDVAERFRMQRPDAPVLYASADAIDRERCAPGSVFIAKPYRPDDILTACQGLRPR
;
A
#
# COMPACT_ATOMS: atom_id res chain seq x y z
N MET A 1 -25.85 -3.63 -0.99
CA MET A 1 -25.38 -3.93 -1.14
C MET A 1 -24.86 -3.98 -1.19
N THR A 2 -24.45 -4.28 -1.22
CA THR A 2 -23.81 -4.42 -1.18
C THR A 2 -23.29 -4.86 -1.57
N GLY A 3 -22.81 -5.07 -1.93
CA GLY A 3 -22.33 -5.53 -2.37
C GLY A 3 -21.59 -5.89 -2.69
N ARG A 4 -21.17 -6.09 -3.05
CA ARG A 4 -20.51 -6.39 -3.44
C ARG A 4 -20.04 -6.55 -4.14
N GLN A 5 -19.67 -6.46 -4.60
CA GLN A 5 -19.26 -6.57 -5.33
C GLN A 5 -18.55 -6.64 -5.81
N ALA A 6 -18.22 -6.80 -6.27
CA ALA A 6 -17.63 -6.83 -6.85
C ALA A 6 -16.90 -6.72 -7.15
N LEU A 7 -16.13 -6.71 -7.49
CA LEU A 7 -15.58 -6.63 -7.85
C LEU A 7 -15.03 -6.51 -8.31
N SER A 8 -14.75 -6.40 -8.56
CA SER A 8 -14.53 -6.22 -9.13
C SER A 8 -13.89 -6.00 -9.45
N LEU A 9 -13.22 -5.92 -9.89
CA LEU A 9 -12.94 -5.62 -10.33
C LEU A 9 -12.83 -5.34 -10.76
N GLY A 10 -12.67 -5.17 -10.96
CA GLY A 10 -12.82 -4.74 -11.43
C GLY A 10 -12.73 -4.18 -11.46
N HIS A 11 -12.55 -4.06 -11.63
CA HIS A 11 -12.93 -3.36 -11.71
C HIS A 11 -12.96 -2.74 -11.70
N LYS A 12 -12.63 -3.40 -12.58
CA LYS A 12 -12.90 -2.22 -12.70
C LYS A 12 -12.53 -1.15 -11.78
N GLY A 13 -12.01 -0.22 -11.92
CA GLY A 13 -11.86 0.73 -10.87
C GLY A 13 -12.91 0.66 -9.77
N ALA A 14 -13.65 -0.36 -9.81
CA ALA A 14 -14.66 -0.56 -8.79
C ALA A 14 -14.01 -0.68 -7.43
N ARG A 15 -14.54 0.04 -6.50
CA ARG A 15 -14.06 -0.08 -5.14
C ARG A 15 -14.40 -1.46 -4.60
N VAL A 16 -13.39 -2.13 -4.10
CA VAL A 16 -13.61 -3.37 -3.36
C VAL A 16 -13.99 -2.99 -1.94
N THR A 17 -15.16 -3.38 -1.54
CA THR A 17 -15.62 -3.12 -0.18
C THR A 17 -15.77 -4.43 0.54
N ASN A 18 -14.91 -4.66 1.52
CA ASN A 18 -15.02 -5.81 2.38
C ASN A 18 -15.45 -5.35 3.76
N SER A 19 -16.56 -5.88 4.21
CA SER A 19 -17.00 -5.69 5.57
C SER A 19 -16.57 -6.89 6.39
N THR A 20 -16.05 -6.64 7.57
CA THR A 20 -15.78 -7.72 8.50
C THR A 20 -17.10 -8.22 9.10
N ALA A 21 -17.04 -9.34 9.80
CA ALA A 21 -18.23 -9.93 10.42
C ALA A 21 -18.94 -8.99 11.39
N ASN A 22 -18.22 -8.01 11.94
CA ASN A 22 -18.83 -7.02 12.84
C ASN A 22 -19.16 -5.71 12.14
N GLY A 23 -19.15 -5.70 10.80
CA GLY A 23 -19.54 -4.54 10.01
C GLY A 23 -18.50 -3.46 9.86
N VAL A 24 -17.29 -3.66 10.38
CA VAL A 24 -16.20 -2.69 10.24
C VAL A 24 -15.55 -2.88 8.87
N ASN A 25 -15.35 -1.77 8.15
CA ASN A 25 -14.66 -1.81 6.86
C ASN A 25 -13.20 -2.15 7.05
N ALA A 26 -12.70 -3.02 6.20
CA ALA A 26 -11.29 -3.38 6.22
C ALA A 26 -10.43 -2.23 5.70
N VAL A 27 -9.20 -2.15 6.22
CA VAL A 27 -8.21 -1.18 5.78
C VAL A 27 -7.65 -1.63 4.43
N VAL A 28 -7.57 -0.71 3.48
CA VAL A 28 -7.07 -0.98 2.13
C VAL A 28 -5.64 -0.48 2.03
N ILE A 29 -4.71 -1.39 1.71
CA ILE A 29 -3.30 -1.08 1.57
C ILE A 29 -2.87 -1.24 0.12
N LEU A 30 -2.20 -0.23 -0.43
CA LEU A 30 -1.52 -0.35 -1.71
C LEU A 30 -0.09 -0.86 -1.44
N VAL A 31 0.26 -1.99 -2.02
CA VAL A 31 1.61 -2.57 -1.89
C VAL A 31 2.33 -2.39 -3.22
N VAL A 32 3.44 -1.64 -3.19
CA VAL A 32 4.23 -1.34 -4.38
C VAL A 32 5.58 -2.02 -4.24
N GLU A 33 5.78 -3.10 -4.99
CA GLU A 33 6.98 -3.92 -4.94
C GLU A 33 7.18 -4.55 -6.31
N ASP A 34 8.33 -4.33 -6.92
CA ASP A 34 8.58 -4.83 -8.29
C ASP A 34 9.07 -6.28 -8.33
N GLU A 35 9.51 -6.82 -7.21
CA GLU A 35 9.98 -8.21 -7.15
C GLU A 35 8.78 -9.11 -6.84
N LEU A 36 8.43 -9.97 -7.79
CA LEU A 36 7.18 -10.73 -7.75
C LEU A 36 7.04 -11.59 -6.51
N PHE A 37 8.05 -12.38 -6.18
CA PHE A 37 7.91 -13.33 -5.06
C PHE A 37 7.80 -12.61 -3.74
N LEU A 38 8.55 -11.52 -3.56
CA LEU A 38 8.45 -10.73 -2.35
C LEU A 38 7.08 -10.08 -2.24
N ARG A 39 6.55 -9.56 -3.37
CA ARG A 39 5.21 -8.96 -3.38
C ARG A 39 4.16 -10.00 -3.00
N VAL A 40 4.25 -11.21 -3.54
CA VAL A 40 3.30 -12.29 -3.22
C VAL A 40 3.33 -12.61 -1.73
N ASP A 41 4.52 -12.70 -1.15
CA ASP A 41 4.66 -13.02 0.28
C ASP A 41 4.07 -11.92 1.16
N ILE A 42 4.38 -10.67 0.83
CA ILE A 42 3.87 -9.52 1.60
C ILE A 42 2.35 -9.46 1.51
N THR A 43 1.81 -9.54 0.29
CA THR A 43 0.37 -9.39 0.11
C THR A 43 -0.39 -10.55 0.74
N GLY A 44 0.15 -11.76 0.67
CA GLY A 44 -0.45 -12.93 1.33
C GLY A 44 -0.52 -12.73 2.84
N CYS A 45 0.57 -12.29 3.44
CA CYS A 45 0.63 -12.03 4.87
C CYS A 45 -0.39 -10.98 5.31
N LEU A 46 -0.48 -9.90 4.56
CA LEU A 46 -1.42 -8.81 4.88
C LEU A 46 -2.87 -9.26 4.71
N ARG A 47 -3.16 -10.00 3.65
CA ARG A 47 -4.53 -10.49 3.41
C ARG A 47 -4.97 -11.46 4.49
N GLU A 48 -4.07 -12.34 4.95
CA GLU A 48 -4.38 -13.24 6.04
C GLU A 48 -4.71 -12.50 7.34
N ALA A 49 -4.14 -11.31 7.51
CA ALA A 49 -4.40 -10.49 8.69
C ALA A 49 -5.64 -9.62 8.55
N GLY A 50 -6.37 -9.71 7.43
CA GLY A 50 -7.64 -9.02 7.25
C GLY A 50 -7.58 -7.73 6.44
N TYR A 51 -6.42 -7.36 5.91
CA TYR A 51 -6.32 -6.18 5.04
C TYR A 51 -6.82 -6.49 3.64
N VAL A 52 -7.40 -5.48 3.01
CA VAL A 52 -7.66 -5.51 1.57
C VAL A 52 -6.40 -4.97 0.91
N VAL A 53 -5.82 -5.73 -0.02
CA VAL A 53 -4.55 -5.36 -0.63
C VAL A 53 -4.73 -5.12 -2.11
N VAL A 54 -4.24 -3.97 -2.57
CA VAL A 54 -4.12 -3.65 -3.99
C VAL A 54 -2.64 -3.68 -4.32
N GLU A 55 -2.26 -4.33 -5.41
CA GLU A 55 -0.85 -4.54 -5.77
C GLU A 55 -0.46 -3.65 -6.92
N ALA A 56 0.79 -3.19 -6.89
CA ALA A 56 1.42 -2.52 -8.02
C ALA A 56 2.85 -3.03 -8.14
N ALA A 57 3.27 -3.34 -9.37
CA ALA A 57 4.61 -3.84 -9.64
C ALA A 57 5.59 -2.73 -10.02
N SER A 58 5.10 -1.49 -10.12
CA SER A 58 5.94 -0.35 -10.50
C SER A 58 5.33 0.93 -9.95
N GLY A 59 6.11 2.01 -9.96
CA GLY A 59 5.60 3.31 -9.57
C GLY A 59 4.50 3.79 -10.51
N GLU A 60 4.63 3.49 -11.80
CA GLU A 60 3.63 3.85 -12.80
C GLU A 60 2.29 3.16 -12.53
N GLU A 61 2.33 1.85 -12.22
CA GLU A 61 1.11 1.14 -11.83
C GLU A 61 0.50 1.72 -10.57
N ALA A 62 1.34 2.05 -9.60
CA ALA A 62 0.87 2.63 -8.34
C ALA A 62 0.15 3.95 -8.60
N MET A 63 0.67 4.78 -9.50
CA MET A 63 0.03 6.04 -9.85
C MET A 63 -1.34 5.82 -10.50
N ALA A 64 -1.41 4.84 -11.41
CA ALA A 64 -2.68 4.50 -12.06
C ALA A 64 -3.71 4.04 -11.03
N VAL A 65 -3.29 3.22 -10.06
CA VAL A 65 -4.17 2.78 -8.99
C VAL A 65 -4.66 3.97 -8.17
N CYS A 66 -3.77 4.86 -7.79
CA CYS A 66 -4.14 6.03 -6.98
C CYS A 66 -5.12 6.95 -7.70
N GLN A 67 -4.98 7.07 -9.02
CA GLN A 67 -5.88 7.91 -9.81
C GLN A 67 -7.26 7.29 -9.95
N SER A 68 -7.35 5.97 -10.02
CA SER A 68 -8.61 5.29 -10.28
C SER A 68 -9.32 4.80 -9.01
N ASN A 69 -8.64 4.83 -7.87
CA ASN A 69 -9.17 4.24 -6.65
C ASN A 69 -8.88 5.14 -5.45
N SER A 70 -9.91 5.83 -4.99
CA SER A 70 -9.79 6.75 -3.86
C SER A 70 -9.91 6.05 -2.50
N SER A 71 -10.08 4.73 -2.48
CA SER A 71 -10.30 4.01 -1.23
C SER A 71 -9.02 3.47 -0.59
N ILE A 72 -7.85 3.81 -1.13
CA ILE A 72 -6.58 3.40 -0.53
C ILE A 72 -6.37 4.14 0.79
N ASP A 73 -6.17 3.39 1.86
CA ASP A 73 -6.01 3.96 3.21
C ASP A 73 -4.55 4.14 3.60
N MET A 74 -3.65 3.31 3.09
CA MET A 74 -2.22 3.44 3.36
C MET A 74 -1.42 2.82 2.23
N VAL A 75 -0.15 3.19 2.16
CA VAL A 75 0.77 2.71 1.13
C VAL A 75 1.99 2.08 1.80
N PHE A 76 2.36 0.89 1.33
CA PHE A 76 3.70 0.34 1.51
C PHE A 76 4.41 0.38 0.17
N THR A 77 5.59 0.97 0.10
CA THR A 77 6.34 1.04 -1.14
C THR A 77 7.83 0.79 -0.92
N ASP A 78 8.42 -0.02 -1.80
CA ASP A 78 9.87 -0.04 -1.95
C ASP A 78 10.29 1.33 -2.50
N ILE A 79 11.43 1.84 -2.05
CA ILE A 79 11.93 3.11 -2.56
C ILE A 79 12.54 2.92 -3.94
N THR A 80 13.35 1.88 -4.12
CA THR A 80 13.99 1.60 -5.40
C THR A 80 13.07 0.72 -6.24
N LEU A 81 12.48 1.30 -7.27
CA LEU A 81 11.58 0.61 -8.18
C LEU A 81 12.12 0.70 -9.59
N MET A 82 11.84 -0.32 -10.40
CA MET A 82 12.17 -0.28 -11.82
C MET A 82 11.25 0.72 -12.51
N GLY A 83 11.78 1.37 -13.55
CA GLY A 83 11.03 2.37 -14.30
C GLY A 83 11.43 3.78 -13.90
N SER A 84 10.62 4.75 -14.28
CA SER A 84 10.94 6.17 -14.09
C SER A 84 10.49 6.74 -12.76
N LEU A 85 9.55 6.08 -12.08
CA LEU A 85 9.05 6.55 -10.79
C LEU A 85 9.56 5.63 -9.68
N ASN A 86 10.06 6.23 -8.61
CA ASN A 86 10.52 5.48 -7.43
C ASN A 86 9.50 5.60 -6.29
N GLY A 87 9.82 4.99 -5.15
CA GLY A 87 8.92 5.00 -4.00
C GLY A 87 8.67 6.39 -3.43
N TRP A 88 9.66 7.28 -3.52
CA TRP A 88 9.46 8.66 -3.09
C TRP A 88 8.36 9.34 -3.92
N ASP A 89 8.41 9.13 -5.24
CA ASP A 89 7.41 9.71 -6.15
C ASP A 89 6.01 9.18 -5.84
N VAL A 90 5.92 7.87 -5.57
CA VAL A 90 4.64 7.24 -5.23
C VAL A 90 4.05 7.88 -3.97
N ALA A 91 4.86 7.97 -2.92
CA ALA A 91 4.40 8.50 -1.64
C ALA A 91 3.99 9.97 -1.75
N GLU A 92 4.77 10.76 -2.47
CA GLU A 92 4.48 12.19 -2.63
C GLU A 92 3.14 12.38 -3.34
N ARG A 93 2.90 11.63 -4.41
CA ARG A 93 1.64 11.72 -5.14
C ARG A 93 0.45 11.21 -4.34
N PHE A 94 0.65 10.12 -3.63
CA PHE A 94 -0.40 9.59 -2.77
C PHE A 94 -0.81 10.63 -1.71
N ARG A 95 0.17 11.26 -1.08
CA ARG A 95 -0.07 12.27 -0.06
C ARG A 95 -0.72 13.53 -0.58
N MET A 96 -0.60 13.83 -1.86
CA MET A 96 -1.32 14.96 -2.46
C MET A 96 -2.84 14.74 -2.37
N GLN A 97 -3.30 13.50 -2.46
CA GLN A 97 -4.72 13.18 -2.38
C GLN A 97 -5.14 12.82 -0.95
N ARG A 98 -4.24 12.25 -0.17
CA ARG A 98 -4.49 11.78 1.18
C ARG A 98 -3.40 12.30 2.13
N PRO A 99 -3.47 13.58 2.53
CA PRO A 99 -2.35 14.20 3.26
C PRO A 99 -1.97 13.54 4.57
N ASP A 100 -2.92 12.87 5.23
CA ASP A 100 -2.67 12.24 6.53
C ASP A 100 -2.55 10.73 6.46
N ALA A 101 -2.62 10.14 5.27
CA ALA A 101 -2.61 8.69 5.15
C ALA A 101 -1.21 8.14 5.46
N PRO A 102 -1.15 7.00 6.18
CA PRO A 102 0.14 6.41 6.52
C PRO A 102 0.92 5.94 5.29
N VAL A 103 2.23 6.12 5.34
CA VAL A 103 3.16 5.64 4.31
C VAL A 103 4.25 4.84 5.00
N LEU A 104 4.55 3.67 4.46
CA LEU A 104 5.60 2.78 4.92
C LEU A 104 6.57 2.57 3.78
N TYR A 105 7.84 2.91 4.00
CA TYR A 105 8.90 2.74 2.99
C TYR A 105 9.79 1.55 3.34
N ALA A 106 10.34 0.91 2.32
CA ALA A 106 11.39 -0.10 2.51
C ALA A 106 12.55 0.18 1.58
N SER A 107 13.77 -0.02 2.07
CA SER A 107 14.97 0.18 1.24
C SER A 107 16.17 -0.54 1.84
N ALA A 108 17.09 -0.97 0.97
CA ALA A 108 18.38 -1.50 1.39
C ALA A 108 19.39 -0.38 1.65
N ASP A 109 19.14 0.80 1.12
CA ASP A 109 20.08 1.93 1.16
C ASP A 109 19.74 2.90 2.28
N ALA A 110 20.65 3.84 2.51
CA ALA A 110 20.40 4.90 3.46
C ALA A 110 19.18 5.72 3.02
N ILE A 111 18.34 6.06 3.99
CA ILE A 111 17.11 6.78 3.70
C ILE A 111 17.36 8.29 3.70
N ASP A 112 16.74 8.98 2.76
CA ASP A 112 16.70 10.43 2.73
C ASP A 112 15.50 10.90 3.58
N ARG A 113 15.77 11.23 4.82
CA ARG A 113 14.71 11.58 5.76
C ARG A 113 13.95 12.85 5.38
N GLU A 114 14.60 13.72 4.60
CA GLU A 114 13.92 14.95 4.17
C GLU A 114 12.82 14.66 3.14
N ARG A 115 12.93 13.55 2.41
CA ARG A 115 11.92 13.15 1.44
C ARG A 115 10.82 12.31 2.08
N CYS A 116 10.99 11.83 3.30
CA CYS A 116 9.96 11.03 3.96
C CYS A 116 8.71 11.86 4.21
N ALA A 117 7.56 11.29 3.91
CA ALA A 117 6.28 11.91 4.26
C ALA A 117 6.20 12.05 5.77
N PRO A 118 5.65 13.16 6.28
CA PRO A 118 5.52 13.32 7.73
C PRO A 118 4.77 12.17 8.36
N GLY A 119 5.30 11.63 9.46
CA GLY A 119 4.70 10.51 10.16
C GLY A 119 4.89 9.16 9.50
N SER A 120 5.68 9.08 8.44
CA SER A 120 5.93 7.81 7.75
C SER A 120 6.86 6.92 8.56
N VAL A 121 6.83 5.62 8.22
CA VAL A 121 7.66 4.61 8.85
C VAL A 121 8.59 4.02 7.79
N PHE A 122 9.81 3.69 8.20
CA PHE A 122 10.81 3.11 7.31
C PHE A 122 11.21 1.73 7.83
N ILE A 123 11.32 0.76 6.91
CA ILE A 123 11.79 -0.59 7.21
C ILE A 123 13.03 -0.86 6.36
N ALA A 124 14.13 -1.24 7.03
CA ALA A 124 15.39 -1.57 6.34
C ALA A 124 15.31 -2.98 5.76
N LYS A 125 15.89 -3.15 4.59
CA LYS A 125 16.07 -4.48 4.00
C LYS A 125 17.34 -5.12 4.54
N PRO A 126 17.39 -6.45 4.71
CA PRO A 126 16.30 -7.39 4.43
C PRO A 126 15.25 -7.37 5.54
N TYR A 127 14.01 -7.57 5.15
CA TYR A 127 12.90 -7.67 6.11
C TYR A 127 12.11 -8.95 5.81
N ARG A 128 11.25 -9.32 6.76
CA ARG A 128 10.32 -10.43 6.59
C ARG A 128 8.91 -9.87 6.41
N PRO A 129 8.02 -10.59 5.72
CA PRO A 129 6.64 -10.13 5.60
C PRO A 129 6.00 -9.77 6.93
N ASP A 130 6.31 -10.51 7.99
CA ASP A 130 5.80 -10.20 9.34
C ASP A 130 6.23 -8.83 9.84
N ASP A 131 7.40 -8.35 9.44
CA ASP A 131 7.86 -7.02 9.82
C ASP A 131 6.98 -5.95 9.21
N ILE A 132 6.57 -6.16 7.96
CA ILE A 132 5.65 -5.25 7.28
C ILE A 132 4.30 -5.26 7.96
N LEU A 133 3.79 -6.46 8.28
CA LEU A 133 2.52 -6.58 8.98
C LEU A 133 2.54 -5.85 10.32
N THR A 134 3.58 -6.04 11.11
CA THR A 134 3.72 -5.40 12.41
C THR A 134 3.71 -3.88 12.27
N ALA A 135 4.46 -3.36 11.29
CA ALA A 135 4.50 -1.92 11.03
C ALA A 135 3.13 -1.38 10.61
N CYS A 136 2.43 -2.11 9.73
CA CYS A 136 1.10 -1.69 9.29
C CYS A 136 0.11 -1.66 10.46
N GLN A 137 0.20 -2.63 11.36
CA GLN A 137 -0.68 -2.69 12.53
C GLN A 137 -0.44 -1.53 13.48
N GLY A 138 0.78 -1.00 13.51
CA GLY A 138 1.11 0.18 14.31
C GLY A 138 0.68 1.50 13.70
N LEU A 139 0.32 1.49 12.40
CA LEU A 139 -0.12 2.68 11.69
C LEU A 139 -1.65 2.65 11.57
N ARG A 140 -2.29 3.76 11.92
CA ARG A 140 -3.73 3.81 11.85
C ARG A 140 -4.16 4.84 10.81
N PRO A 141 -5.01 4.45 9.85
CA PRO A 141 -5.55 5.39 8.88
C PRO A 141 -6.40 6.45 9.58
N ARG A 142 -6.44 7.64 8.97
CA ARG A 142 -7.19 8.76 9.51
C ARG A 142 -8.39 9.10 8.68
#